data_d0cef72006dc1f5d99362a77bfad887c
#
_entry.id   d0cef72006dc1f5d99362a77bfad887c
#
_cell.length_a   1.000
_cell.length_b   1.000
_cell.length_c   1.000
_cell.angle_alpha   90.00
_cell.angle_beta   90.00
_cell.angle_gamma   90.00
#
_symmetry.space_group_name_H-M   'P 1'
#
loop_
_entity.id
_entity.type
_entity.pdbx_description
1 polymer ?
#
loop_
_entity_poly.entity_id
_entity_poly.type
_entity_poly.pdbx_seq_one_letter_code
_entity_poly.pdbx_strand_id
1 'polypeptide(L)'
;GTVVFIDSSDSLNYILPKGVRLINAKDFGIHGAKTLYGFISGLCAGNYDITDIFIDPTLKIIWNKTTDMDDFTSLLFELSKTTGVNFHIAYCDNYSPELVHENY
;
A
#
# COMPACT_ATOMS: atom_id res chain seq x y z
N GLY A 1 12.84 -2.93 11.62
CA GLY A 1 11.83 -3.40 10.70
C GLY A 1 11.99 -2.87 9.30
N THR A 2 11.24 -3.43 8.40
CA THR A 2 11.28 -3.06 7.00
C THR A 2 10.08 -2.19 6.66
N VAL A 3 10.35 -1.12 5.91
CA VAL A 3 9.32 -0.24 5.40
C VAL A 3 9.24 -0.44 3.90
N VAL A 4 8.03 -0.62 3.38
CA VAL A 4 7.81 -0.84 1.96
C VAL A 4 7.02 0.34 1.40
N PHE A 5 7.41 0.82 0.24
CA PHE A 5 6.70 1.90 -0.43
C PHE A 5 6.24 1.37 -1.80
N ILE A 6 4.94 1.36 -2.03
CA ILE A 6 4.36 0.89 -3.29
C ILE A 6 3.87 2.09 -4.09
N ASP A 7 4.37 2.21 -5.30
CA ASP A 7 4.03 3.33 -6.16
C ASP A 7 3.59 2.81 -7.52
N SER A 8 2.85 3.62 -8.25
CA SER A 8 2.45 3.29 -9.61
C SER A 8 2.93 4.32 -10.62
N SER A 9 3.74 5.25 -10.17
CA SER A 9 4.24 6.31 -11.05
C SER A 9 5.31 5.79 -11.97
N ASP A 10 5.41 6.35 -13.15
CA ASP A 10 6.46 6.01 -14.08
C ASP A 10 7.75 6.72 -13.74
N SER A 11 7.67 7.76 -12.98
CA SER A 11 8.83 8.58 -12.71
C SER A 11 9.20 8.43 -11.26
N LEU A 12 10.08 7.52 -10.98
CA LEU A 12 10.47 7.23 -9.61
C LEU A 12 11.77 7.93 -9.30
N ASN A 13 11.65 9.19 -8.98
CA ASN A 13 12.83 9.98 -8.66
C ASN A 13 12.95 10.19 -7.17
N TYR A 14 12.41 9.28 -6.40
CA TYR A 14 12.49 9.41 -4.98
C TYR A 14 13.86 9.06 -4.48
N ILE A 15 14.30 9.83 -3.53
CA ILE A 15 15.46 9.44 -2.74
C ILE A 15 14.88 8.95 -1.43
N LEU A 16 14.83 7.65 -1.27
CA LEU A 16 14.27 7.07 -0.08
C LEU A 16 15.34 6.78 0.96
N PRO A 17 14.98 6.84 2.23
CA PRO A 17 15.93 6.47 3.27
C PRO A 17 16.37 5.03 3.11
N LYS A 18 17.55 4.75 3.63
CA LYS A 18 18.06 3.40 3.64
C LYS A 18 17.11 2.53 4.45
N GLY A 19 16.84 1.35 3.96
CA GLY A 19 15.94 0.44 4.63
C GLY A 19 14.50 0.48 4.13
N VAL A 20 14.19 1.43 3.22
CA VAL A 20 12.88 1.48 2.61
C VAL A 20 12.95 0.77 1.26
N ARG A 21 12.08 -0.18 1.06
CA ARG A 21 12.03 -0.91 -0.20
C ARG A 21 10.96 -0.29 -1.10
N LEU A 22 11.38 0.14 -2.27
CA LEU A 22 10.46 0.71 -3.24
C LEU A 22 9.99 -0.37 -4.21
N ILE A 23 8.68 -0.47 -4.39
CA ILE A 23 8.09 -1.40 -5.35
C ILE A 23 7.22 -0.59 -6.30
N ASN A 24 7.48 -0.76 -7.60
CA ASN A 24 6.63 -0.14 -8.61
C ASN A 24 5.58 -1.16 -9.02
N ALA A 25 4.32 -0.85 -8.75
CA ALA A 25 3.21 -1.77 -9.01
C ALA A 25 3.13 -2.18 -10.48
N LYS A 26 3.50 -1.29 -11.39
CA LYS A 26 3.45 -1.60 -12.82
C LYS A 26 4.41 -2.72 -13.20
N ASP A 27 5.54 -2.79 -12.53
CA ASP A 27 6.54 -3.80 -12.85
C ASP A 27 6.04 -5.21 -12.52
N PHE A 28 5.06 -5.32 -11.68
CA PHE A 28 4.53 -6.60 -11.24
C PHE A 28 3.11 -6.86 -11.71
N GLY A 29 2.64 -6.04 -12.66
CA GLY A 29 1.30 -6.23 -13.21
C GLY A 29 0.17 -6.00 -12.25
N ILE A 30 0.37 -5.14 -11.26
CA ILE A 30 -0.64 -4.91 -10.25
C ILE A 30 -1.64 -3.88 -10.72
N HIS A 31 -2.87 -4.30 -10.90
CA HIS A 31 -3.96 -3.42 -11.26
C HIS A 31 -5.17 -3.76 -10.42
N GLY A 32 -5.85 -2.76 -9.95
CA GLY A 32 -7.11 -2.92 -9.24
C GLY A 32 -6.94 -3.34 -7.79
N ALA A 33 -8.02 -3.18 -7.04
CA ALA A 33 -7.99 -3.36 -5.60
C ALA A 33 -7.69 -4.80 -5.19
N LYS A 34 -8.27 -5.76 -5.88
CA LYS A 34 -8.08 -7.17 -5.50
C LYS A 34 -6.66 -7.61 -5.72
N THR A 35 -6.07 -7.23 -6.85
CA THR A 35 -4.71 -7.61 -7.15
C THR A 35 -3.75 -6.95 -6.16
N LEU A 36 -3.98 -5.69 -5.87
CA LEU A 36 -3.14 -4.98 -4.92
C LEU A 36 -3.25 -5.59 -3.53
N TYR A 37 -4.46 -5.91 -3.08
CA TYR A 37 -4.64 -6.52 -1.78
C TYR A 37 -3.94 -7.88 -1.71
N GLY A 38 -4.07 -8.70 -2.76
CA GLY A 38 -3.40 -10.00 -2.80
C GLY A 38 -1.89 -9.88 -2.72
N PHE A 39 -1.34 -8.89 -3.43
CA PHE A 39 0.08 -8.63 -3.39
C PHE A 39 0.54 -8.23 -1.99
N ILE A 40 -0.20 -7.31 -1.36
CA ILE A 40 0.12 -6.85 -0.01
C ILE A 40 -0.01 -7.98 1.00
N SER A 41 -1.06 -8.80 0.88
CA SER A 41 -1.24 -9.95 1.77
C SER A 41 -0.07 -10.91 1.66
N GLY A 42 0.38 -11.17 0.44
CA GLY A 42 1.51 -12.03 0.20
C GLY A 42 2.80 -11.49 0.77
N LEU A 43 2.99 -10.16 0.64
CA LEU A 43 4.16 -9.53 1.25
C LEU A 43 4.17 -9.72 2.75
N CYS A 44 3.04 -9.48 3.39
CA CYS A 44 2.94 -9.60 4.84
C CYS A 44 3.11 -11.05 5.29
N ALA A 45 2.54 -11.99 4.54
CA ALA A 45 2.63 -13.40 4.88
C ALA A 45 4.06 -13.92 4.77
N GLY A 46 4.80 -13.41 3.81
CA GLY A 46 6.15 -13.89 3.55
C GLY A 46 7.25 -13.13 4.29
N ASN A 47 6.90 -12.11 5.06
CA ASN A 47 7.92 -11.23 5.60
C ASN A 47 7.51 -10.68 6.95
N TYR A 48 8.01 -11.26 8.00
CA TYR A 48 7.65 -10.85 9.36
C TYR A 48 8.23 -9.49 9.75
N ASP A 49 9.19 -9.03 8.98
CA ASP A 49 9.94 -7.84 9.36
C ASP A 49 9.29 -6.54 8.90
N ILE A 50 8.23 -6.63 8.10
CA ILE A 50 7.56 -5.43 7.63
C ILE A 50 6.78 -4.79 8.74
N THR A 51 7.01 -3.50 8.96
CA THR A 51 6.29 -2.75 9.97
C THR A 51 5.31 -1.75 9.34
N ASP A 52 5.66 -1.21 8.18
CA ASP A 52 4.85 -0.18 7.54
C ASP A 52 4.84 -0.37 6.04
N ILE A 53 3.69 -0.16 5.43
CA ILE A 53 3.57 -0.16 3.97
C ILE A 53 2.89 1.12 3.55
N PHE A 54 3.56 1.88 2.71
CA PHE A 54 3.03 3.11 2.14
C PHE A 54 2.56 2.82 0.72
N ILE A 55 1.38 3.31 0.37
CA ILE A 55 0.80 3.10 -0.95
C ILE A 55 0.45 4.44 -1.55
N ASP A 56 1.13 4.81 -2.63
CA ASP A 56 0.95 6.12 -3.23
C ASP A 56 1.30 6.06 -4.72
N PRO A 57 0.45 6.57 -5.60
CA PRO A 57 -0.91 7.03 -5.32
C PRO A 57 -1.88 5.85 -5.47
N THR A 58 -2.65 5.66 -4.47
CA THR A 58 -3.53 4.51 -4.37
C THR A 58 -4.54 4.43 -5.51
N LEU A 59 -5.14 5.55 -5.87
CA LEU A 59 -6.17 5.54 -6.90
C LEU A 59 -5.66 5.15 -8.28
N LYS A 60 -4.41 5.42 -8.58
CA LYS A 60 -3.83 5.00 -9.84
C LYS A 60 -3.65 3.49 -9.91
N ILE A 61 -3.45 2.87 -8.76
CA ILE A 61 -3.29 1.43 -8.68
C ILE A 61 -4.64 0.75 -8.65
N ILE A 62 -5.58 1.30 -7.89
CA ILE A 62 -6.86 0.69 -7.63
C ILE A 62 -7.90 0.98 -8.68
N TRP A 63 -7.76 1.99 -9.52
CA TRP A 63 -8.64 2.38 -10.50
C TRP A 63 -9.83 2.92 -10.12
N ASN A 64 -10.31 3.63 -9.72
CA ASN A 64 -11.34 4.42 -10.06
C ASN A 64 -12.67 4.32 -9.45
N LYS A 65 -13.08 3.41 -8.74
CA LYS A 65 -14.39 3.41 -8.11
C LYS A 65 -14.25 3.68 -6.64
N THR A 66 -15.10 4.58 -6.14
CA THR A 66 -15.07 4.93 -4.72
C THR A 66 -15.37 3.73 -3.84
N THR A 67 -16.28 2.87 -4.30
CA THR A 67 -16.63 1.67 -3.55
C THR A 67 -15.46 0.72 -3.43
N ASP A 68 -14.63 0.65 -4.47
CA ASP A 68 -13.44 -0.20 -4.43
C ASP A 68 -12.47 0.30 -3.36
N MET A 69 -12.41 1.61 -3.20
CA MET A 69 -11.53 2.21 -2.22
C MET A 69 -11.98 1.89 -0.80
N ASP A 70 -13.30 1.96 -0.55
CA ASP A 70 -13.84 1.64 0.76
C ASP A 70 -13.61 0.17 1.12
N ASP A 71 -13.84 -0.72 0.17
CA ASP A 71 -13.64 -2.14 0.39
C ASP A 71 -12.16 -2.44 0.63
N PHE A 72 -11.30 -1.83 -0.16
CA PHE A 72 -9.88 -2.01 -0.03
C PHE A 72 -9.39 -1.55 1.35
N THR A 73 -9.84 -0.38 1.77
CA THR A 73 -9.45 0.15 3.08
C THR A 73 -9.90 -0.77 4.20
N SER A 74 -11.11 -1.31 4.09
CA SER A 74 -11.62 -2.25 5.09
C SER A 74 -10.78 -3.51 5.15
N LEU A 75 -10.38 -4.03 4.01
CA LEU A 75 -9.53 -5.21 3.94
C LEU A 75 -8.16 -4.95 4.56
N LEU A 76 -7.60 -3.77 4.31
CA LEU A 76 -6.32 -3.42 4.90
C LEU A 76 -6.43 -3.26 6.41
N PHE A 77 -7.54 -2.74 6.88
CA PHE A 77 -7.76 -2.59 8.31
C PHE A 77 -7.74 -3.97 8.98
N GLU A 78 -8.42 -4.95 8.39
CA GLU A 78 -8.42 -6.30 8.93
C GLU A 78 -7.03 -6.93 8.84
N LEU A 79 -6.33 -6.69 7.76
CA LEU A 79 -4.98 -7.22 7.59
C LEU A 79 -4.03 -6.62 8.63
N SER A 80 -4.19 -5.34 8.91
CA SER A 80 -3.39 -4.67 9.94
C SER A 80 -3.61 -5.33 11.30
N LYS A 81 -4.84 -5.67 11.62
CA LYS A 81 -5.14 -6.34 12.88
C LYS A 81 -4.47 -7.71 12.98
N THR A 82 -4.41 -8.40 11.87
CA THR A 82 -3.81 -9.73 11.82
C THR A 82 -2.29 -9.69 11.91
N THR A 83 -1.68 -8.71 11.27
CA THR A 83 -0.24 -8.69 11.08
C THR A 83 0.51 -7.69 11.94
N GLY A 84 -0.17 -6.67 12.42
CA GLY A 84 0.47 -5.56 13.12
C GLY A 84 1.12 -4.56 12.19
N VAL A 85 0.97 -4.73 10.87
CA VAL A 85 1.56 -3.81 9.90
C VAL A 85 0.71 -2.55 9.80
N ASN A 86 1.35 -1.39 9.77
CA ASN A 86 0.68 -0.12 9.59
C ASN A 86 0.62 0.23 8.12
N PHE A 87 -0.56 0.59 7.63
CA PHE A 87 -0.75 0.95 6.23
C PHE A 87 -0.99 2.45 6.11
N HIS A 88 -0.29 3.08 5.18
CA HIS A 88 -0.37 4.53 4.95
C HIS A 88 -0.79 4.72 3.50
N ILE A 89 -1.99 5.25 3.29
CA ILE A 89 -2.59 5.33 1.97
C ILE A 89 -2.74 6.77 1.55
N ALA A 90 -2.23 7.09 0.37
CA ALA A 90 -2.44 8.38 -0.25
C ALA A 90 -3.45 8.20 -1.37
N TYR A 91 -4.47 9.07 -1.42
CA TYR A 91 -5.53 8.87 -2.35
C TYR A 91 -5.28 9.46 -3.71
N CYS A 92 -4.86 10.62 -3.82
CA CYS A 92 -4.65 11.20 -5.11
C CYS A 92 -3.65 12.32 -5.02
N ASP A 93 -3.63 13.13 -6.03
CA ASP A 93 -2.53 14.00 -6.22
C ASP A 93 -2.41 15.15 -5.28
N ASN A 94 -3.46 15.52 -4.64
CA ASN A 94 -3.40 16.74 -3.84
C ASN A 94 -4.00 16.48 -2.52
N TYR A 95 -3.45 15.62 -1.80
CA TYR A 95 -4.02 15.11 -0.75
C TYR A 95 -3.19 14.93 0.38
N SER A 96 -3.75 14.61 1.50
CA SER A 96 -3.08 14.15 2.66
C SER A 96 -3.16 12.65 2.74
N PRO A 97 -2.10 12.00 3.08
CA PRO A 97 -2.17 10.56 3.30
C PRO A 97 -3.09 10.24 4.46
N GLU A 98 -3.79 9.14 4.35
CA GLU A 98 -4.57 8.63 5.45
C GLU A 98 -3.87 7.44 6.07
N LEU A 99 -4.04 7.28 7.36
CA LEU A 99 -3.40 6.20 8.08
C LEU A 99 -4.42 5.13 8.41
N VAL A 100 -4.05 3.89 8.20
CA VAL A 100 -4.87 2.75 8.55
C VAL A 100 -4.07 1.91 9.53
N HIS A 101 -4.51 1.87 10.77
CA HIS A 101 -3.79 1.17 11.83
C HIS A 101 -4.67 0.16 12.51
N GLU A 102 -4.07 -0.82 13.14
CA GLU A 102 -4.84 -1.81 13.84
C GLU A 102 -5.61 -1.25 15.04
N ASN A 103 -5.12 -0.22 15.64
CA ASN A 103 -5.82 0.40 16.77
C ASN A 103 -6.47 1.70 16.39
N TYR A 104 -6.85 1.81 15.20
CA TYR A 104 -7.35 3.04 14.62
C TYR A 104 -8.80 3.37 15.03
#